data_4fe55181c2608bcf4609dc77753854d2
#
_entry.id   4fe55181c2608bcf4609dc77753854d2
#
_cell.length_a   1.000
_cell.length_b   1.000
_cell.length_c   1.000
_cell.angle_alpha   90.00
_cell.angle_beta   90.00
_cell.angle_gamma   90.00
#
_symmetry.space_group_name_H-M   'P 1'
#
loop_
_entity.id
_entity.type
_entity.pdbx_description
1 polymer ?
#
loop_
_entity_poly.entity_id
_entity_poly.type
_entity_poly.pdbx_seq_one_letter_code
_entity_poly.pdbx_strand_id
1 'polypeptide(L)'
;MDDRLIVILDFEAIVASISPQTGLRVNDIDEMEARDRSDATILIAEDSALLSKLITECLKKSGYTNLIVEENGQEAWDVIETMQAKGDITKHLDCIITDIEMPLMDGHRLTKLVKSDAELRDIPVIIFSSLVNEEMRKKGEQLGADAQLTKPEIGKLVEAIDKLIDKA
;
A
#
# COMPACT_ATOMS: atom_id res chain seq x y z
N MET A 1 43.34 22.32 -17.71
CA MET A 1 41.93 22.55 -17.33
C MET A 1 41.18 21.35 -17.83
N ASP A 2 40.78 20.43 -16.92
CA ASP A 2 39.98 19.28 -17.28
C ASP A 2 38.52 19.73 -17.36
N ASP A 3 37.99 19.88 -18.56
CA ASP A 3 36.60 20.12 -18.81
C ASP A 3 35.83 18.77 -18.64
N ARG A 4 35.38 18.50 -17.42
CA ARG A 4 34.49 17.38 -17.16
C ARG A 4 33.05 17.86 -17.32
N LEU A 5 32.37 17.34 -18.36
CA LEU A 5 30.94 17.53 -18.53
C LEU A 5 30.22 16.63 -17.49
N ILE A 6 29.54 17.26 -16.53
CA ILE A 6 28.65 16.56 -15.58
C ILE A 6 27.23 16.67 -16.14
N VAL A 7 26.67 15.54 -16.57
CA VAL A 7 25.27 15.44 -16.98
C VAL A 7 24.45 15.07 -15.73
N ILE A 8 23.62 16.00 -15.27
CA ILE A 8 22.64 15.72 -14.23
C ILE A 8 21.38 15.25 -14.95
N LEU A 9 21.05 13.96 -14.82
CA LEU A 9 19.79 13.42 -15.31
C LEU A 9 18.70 13.71 -14.30
N ASP A 10 17.74 14.51 -14.70
CA ASP A 10 16.48 14.66 -13.96
C ASP A 10 15.62 13.42 -14.23
N PHE A 11 15.75 12.45 -13.32
CA PHE A 11 15.10 11.15 -13.44
C PHE A 11 13.57 11.29 -13.32
N GLU A 12 13.08 12.25 -12.55
CA GLU A 12 11.65 12.53 -12.38
C GLU A 12 11.04 13.09 -13.67
N ALA A 13 11.74 14.02 -14.33
CA ALA A 13 11.32 14.54 -15.63
C ALA A 13 11.35 13.48 -16.73
N ILE A 14 12.32 12.56 -16.70
CA ILE A 14 12.43 11.45 -17.65
C ILE A 14 11.26 10.47 -17.44
N VAL A 15 10.98 10.06 -16.21
CA VAL A 15 9.86 9.16 -15.90
C VAL A 15 8.53 9.81 -16.28
N ALA A 16 8.32 11.08 -15.97
CA ALA A 16 7.11 11.81 -16.35
C ALA A 16 6.94 11.94 -17.87
N SER A 17 8.06 12.01 -18.64
CA SER A 17 8.01 12.13 -20.11
C SER A 17 7.75 10.80 -20.81
N ILE A 18 8.20 9.67 -20.22
CA ILE A 18 8.06 8.33 -20.79
C ILE A 18 6.69 7.74 -20.48
N SER A 19 6.10 8.08 -19.35
CA SER A 19 4.81 7.54 -18.91
C SER A 19 3.97 8.63 -18.24
N PRO A 20 3.37 9.53 -19.04
CA PRO A 20 2.53 10.61 -18.51
C PRO A 20 1.27 10.10 -17.77
N GLN A 21 0.94 8.81 -17.91
CA GLN A 21 -0.19 8.16 -17.25
C GLN A 21 0.19 7.36 -16.00
N THR A 22 1.49 7.12 -15.74
CA THR A 22 1.98 6.36 -14.59
C THR A 22 2.58 7.24 -13.50
N GLY A 23 2.70 8.55 -13.74
CA GLY A 23 3.13 9.51 -12.72
C GLY A 23 2.05 9.66 -11.67
N LEU A 24 2.29 9.17 -10.47
CA LEU A 24 1.66 9.69 -9.27
C LEU A 24 1.82 11.21 -9.32
N ARG A 25 0.74 11.91 -9.66
CA ARG A 25 0.79 13.35 -9.65
C ARG A 25 0.82 13.79 -8.20
N VAL A 26 1.96 14.31 -7.77
CA VAL A 26 2.10 15.01 -6.48
C VAL A 26 0.99 16.06 -6.34
N ASN A 27 0.54 16.63 -7.47
CA ASN A 27 -0.60 17.56 -7.53
C ASN A 27 -1.93 16.96 -7.06
N ASP A 28 -2.18 15.66 -7.30
CA ASP A 28 -3.42 15.00 -6.84
C ASP A 28 -3.45 14.88 -5.31
N ILE A 29 -2.27 14.86 -4.68
CA ILE A 29 -2.12 14.86 -3.23
C ILE A 29 -2.37 16.27 -2.64
N ASP A 30 -2.03 17.32 -3.38
CA ASP A 30 -2.19 18.71 -2.90
C ASP A 30 -3.65 19.19 -3.00
N GLU A 31 -4.49 18.55 -3.84
CA GLU A 31 -5.92 18.83 -3.96
C GLU A 31 -6.78 18.08 -2.92
N MET A 32 -6.20 17.16 -2.14
CA MET A 32 -6.95 16.46 -1.10
C MET A 32 -7.20 17.39 0.09
N GLU A 33 -8.47 17.58 0.43
CA GLU A 33 -8.85 18.32 1.64
C GLU A 33 -8.33 17.60 2.89
N ALA A 34 -7.76 18.38 3.82
CA ALA A 34 -7.32 17.84 5.10
C ALA A 34 -8.54 17.29 5.85
N ARG A 35 -8.49 16.00 6.19
CA ARG A 35 -9.55 15.32 6.93
C ARG A 35 -9.22 15.27 8.41
N ASP A 36 -10.24 15.02 9.23
CA ASP A 36 -10.06 14.73 10.64
C ASP A 36 -9.17 13.51 10.84
N ARG A 37 -8.39 13.52 11.92
CA ARG A 37 -7.44 12.46 12.24
C ARG A 37 -8.18 11.15 12.52
N SER A 38 -7.81 10.07 11.84
CA SER A 38 -8.26 8.72 12.13
C SER A 38 -7.28 8.02 13.08
N ASP A 39 -7.81 7.28 14.06
CA ASP A 39 -7.01 6.44 14.95
C ASP A 39 -6.71 5.05 14.34
N ALA A 40 -7.24 4.76 13.15
CA ALA A 40 -7.03 3.51 12.45
C ALA A 40 -5.55 3.24 12.16
N THR A 41 -5.12 2.02 12.42
CA THR A 41 -3.77 1.52 12.15
C THR A 41 -3.74 0.77 10.81
N ILE A 42 -2.88 1.19 9.90
CA ILE A 42 -2.73 0.60 8.57
C ILE A 42 -1.33 0.03 8.43
N LEU A 43 -1.25 -1.24 8.06
CA LEU A 43 0.00 -1.92 7.70
C LEU A 43 0.19 -1.86 6.19
N ILE A 44 1.36 -1.42 5.74
CA ILE A 44 1.73 -1.26 4.34
C ILE A 44 2.93 -2.15 4.07
N ALA A 45 2.81 -3.07 3.10
CA ALA A 45 3.90 -3.88 2.58
C ALA A 45 4.24 -3.42 1.15
N GLU A 46 5.39 -2.80 0.96
CA GLU A 46 5.83 -2.18 -0.31
C GLU A 46 7.35 -2.13 -0.36
N ASP A 47 7.96 -2.79 -1.36
CA ASP A 47 9.42 -2.88 -1.49
C ASP A 47 10.07 -1.64 -2.12
N SER A 48 9.29 -0.81 -2.83
CA SER A 48 9.77 0.44 -3.37
C SER A 48 9.76 1.55 -2.34
N ALA A 49 10.92 1.98 -1.86
CA ALA A 49 11.06 3.07 -0.90
C ALA A 49 10.39 4.38 -1.38
N LEU A 50 10.41 4.66 -2.69
CA LEU A 50 9.75 5.82 -3.26
C LEU A 50 8.22 5.70 -3.17
N LEU A 51 7.66 4.56 -3.58
CA LEU A 51 6.21 4.34 -3.56
C LEU A 51 5.68 4.25 -2.12
N SER A 52 6.39 3.57 -1.24
CA SER A 52 6.09 3.50 0.19
C SER A 52 6.00 4.91 0.81
N LYS A 53 6.95 5.78 0.50
CA LYS A 53 6.92 7.18 0.95
C LYS A 53 5.70 7.93 0.39
N LEU A 54 5.41 7.80 -0.91
CA LEU A 54 4.28 8.48 -1.55
C LEU A 54 2.93 8.01 -0.97
N ILE A 55 2.75 6.70 -0.79
CA ILE A 55 1.57 6.13 -0.14
C ILE A 55 1.43 6.70 1.28
N THR A 56 2.52 6.68 2.05
CA THR A 56 2.53 7.18 3.43
C THR A 56 2.17 8.66 3.52
N GLU A 57 2.73 9.50 2.66
CA GLU A 57 2.42 10.94 2.63
C GLU A 57 0.97 11.20 2.24
N CYS A 58 0.44 10.46 1.27
CA CYS A 58 -0.95 10.57 0.87
C CYS A 58 -1.90 10.17 2.02
N LEU A 59 -1.66 9.03 2.66
CA LEU A 59 -2.48 8.55 3.78
C LEU A 59 -2.44 9.53 4.96
N LYS A 60 -1.27 10.09 5.28
CA LYS A 60 -1.15 11.11 6.34
C LYS A 60 -1.95 12.37 6.02
N LYS A 61 -1.93 12.86 4.78
CA LYS A 61 -2.75 13.99 4.34
C LYS A 61 -4.26 13.67 4.42
N SER A 62 -4.62 12.41 4.23
CA SER A 62 -6.00 11.91 4.36
C SER A 62 -6.42 11.61 5.80
N GLY A 63 -5.60 11.95 6.80
CA GLY A 63 -5.93 11.78 8.22
C GLY A 63 -5.45 10.47 8.86
N TYR A 64 -4.91 9.52 8.08
CA TYR A 64 -4.37 8.25 8.60
C TYR A 64 -2.93 8.44 9.08
N THR A 65 -2.72 8.47 10.39
CA THR A 65 -1.40 8.78 10.98
C THR A 65 -0.71 7.56 11.61
N ASN A 66 -1.45 6.51 11.93
CA ASN A 66 -0.91 5.28 12.50
C ASN A 66 -0.56 4.30 11.38
N LEU A 67 0.61 4.48 10.78
CA LEU A 67 1.07 3.70 9.63
C LEU A 67 2.27 2.85 10.04
N ILE A 68 2.21 1.55 9.74
CA ILE A 68 3.31 0.60 9.86
C ILE A 68 3.75 0.26 8.44
N VAL A 69 5.03 0.35 8.16
CA VAL A 69 5.56 0.18 6.80
C VAL A 69 6.65 -0.86 6.82
N GLU A 70 6.49 -1.88 6.01
CA GLU A 70 7.43 -2.99 5.87
C GLU A 70 7.82 -3.16 4.38
N GLU A 71 9.05 -3.62 4.15
CA GLU A 71 9.62 -3.68 2.80
C GLU A 71 9.21 -4.94 2.02
N ASN A 72 8.55 -5.90 2.67
CA ASN A 72 8.09 -7.13 2.03
C ASN A 72 7.02 -7.84 2.85
N GLY A 73 6.37 -8.83 2.22
CA GLY A 73 5.30 -9.58 2.87
C GLY A 73 5.76 -10.41 4.08
N GLN A 74 7.04 -10.82 4.16
CA GLN A 74 7.53 -11.58 5.31
C GLN A 74 7.64 -10.68 6.54
N GLU A 75 8.23 -9.50 6.41
CA GLU A 75 8.32 -8.54 7.52
C GLU A 75 6.94 -8.09 7.98
N ALA A 76 6.03 -7.82 7.01
CA ALA A 76 4.63 -7.53 7.33
C ALA A 76 3.96 -8.68 8.11
N TRP A 77 4.21 -9.93 7.74
CA TRP A 77 3.70 -11.10 8.46
C TRP A 77 4.28 -11.22 9.86
N ASP A 78 5.58 -11.01 10.04
CA ASP A 78 6.25 -11.04 11.34
C ASP A 78 5.68 -9.97 12.30
N VAL A 79 5.33 -8.79 11.78
CA VAL A 79 4.62 -7.75 12.56
C VAL A 79 3.23 -8.23 12.96
N ILE A 80 2.46 -8.82 12.04
CA ILE A 80 1.13 -9.36 12.32
C ILE A 80 1.20 -10.43 13.42
N GLU A 81 2.12 -11.40 13.32
CA GLU A 81 2.32 -12.44 14.35
C GLU A 81 2.69 -11.84 15.71
N THR A 82 3.51 -10.77 15.69
CA THR A 82 3.89 -10.06 16.92
C THR A 82 2.69 -9.36 17.56
N MET A 83 1.82 -8.76 16.76
CA MET A 83 0.58 -8.12 17.24
C MET A 83 -0.41 -9.17 17.78
N GLN A 84 -0.62 -10.26 17.05
CA GLN A 84 -1.50 -11.35 17.44
C GLN A 84 -1.08 -11.98 18.78
N ALA A 85 0.22 -12.16 18.98
CA ALA A 85 0.76 -12.66 20.26
C ALA A 85 0.52 -11.73 21.47
N LYS A 86 0.25 -10.45 21.24
CA LYS A 86 -0.06 -9.46 22.28
C LYS A 86 -1.52 -9.42 22.68
N GLY A 87 -2.41 -10.07 21.92
CA GLY A 87 -3.84 -10.13 22.18
C GLY A 87 -4.68 -9.89 20.93
N ASP A 88 -5.90 -9.38 21.10
CA ASP A 88 -6.86 -9.16 20.02
C ASP A 88 -6.34 -8.17 18.96
N ILE A 89 -5.83 -8.71 17.88
CA ILE A 89 -5.20 -7.94 16.80
C ILE A 89 -6.19 -7.01 16.11
N THR A 90 -7.48 -7.37 16.06
CA THR A 90 -8.51 -6.54 15.41
C THR A 90 -8.73 -5.20 16.09
N LYS A 91 -8.26 -5.04 17.33
CA LYS A 91 -8.22 -3.75 18.04
C LYS A 91 -6.99 -2.89 17.72
N HIS A 92 -6.04 -3.45 16.98
CA HIS A 92 -4.72 -2.84 16.78
C HIS A 92 -4.30 -2.75 15.31
N LEU A 93 -5.06 -3.38 14.40
CA LEU A 93 -4.80 -3.38 12.97
C LEU A 93 -6.12 -3.34 12.21
N ASP A 94 -6.37 -2.24 11.50
CA ASP A 94 -7.64 -1.97 10.85
C ASP A 94 -7.62 -2.25 9.35
N CYS A 95 -6.45 -2.23 8.70
CA CYS A 95 -6.32 -2.49 7.27
C CYS A 95 -4.88 -2.89 6.91
N ILE A 96 -4.76 -3.74 5.88
CA ILE A 96 -3.48 -4.12 5.28
C ILE A 96 -3.48 -3.68 3.81
N ILE A 97 -2.42 -2.98 3.39
CA ILE A 97 -2.15 -2.63 1.99
C ILE A 97 -0.91 -3.40 1.57
N THR A 98 -0.97 -4.12 0.46
CA THR A 98 0.18 -4.89 -0.02
C THR A 98 0.39 -4.73 -1.52
N ASP A 99 1.65 -4.58 -1.94
CA ASP A 99 2.01 -4.87 -3.34
C ASP A 99 1.95 -6.37 -3.59
N ILE A 100 1.92 -6.78 -4.86
CA ILE A 100 2.02 -8.18 -5.28
C ILE A 100 3.49 -8.58 -5.36
N GLU A 101 4.32 -7.83 -6.08
CA GLU A 101 5.71 -8.17 -6.34
C GLU A 101 6.65 -7.64 -5.26
N MET A 102 6.99 -8.49 -4.33
CA MET A 102 7.93 -8.19 -3.26
C MET A 102 8.89 -9.36 -3.04
N PRO A 103 10.12 -9.12 -2.56
CA PRO A 103 11.04 -10.18 -2.18
C PRO A 103 10.52 -10.97 -0.98
N LEU A 104 11.07 -12.15 -0.75
CA LEU A 104 10.80 -13.07 0.37
C LEU A 104 9.36 -13.61 0.39
N MET A 105 8.36 -12.76 0.49
CA MET A 105 6.95 -13.13 0.46
C MET A 105 6.17 -12.13 -0.39
N ASP A 106 5.50 -12.63 -1.42
CA ASP A 106 4.62 -11.84 -2.30
C ASP A 106 3.29 -11.48 -1.61
N GLY A 107 2.60 -10.45 -2.14
CA GLY A 107 1.35 -9.97 -1.56
C GLY A 107 0.18 -10.95 -1.67
N HIS A 108 0.15 -11.85 -2.64
CA HIS A 108 -0.85 -12.90 -2.73
C HIS A 108 -0.68 -13.92 -1.59
N ARG A 109 0.57 -14.28 -1.26
CA ARG A 109 0.85 -15.17 -0.14
C ARG A 109 0.49 -14.53 1.18
N LEU A 110 0.84 -13.26 1.38
CA LEU A 110 0.44 -12.50 2.56
C LEU A 110 -1.09 -12.46 2.70
N THR A 111 -1.82 -12.10 1.63
CA THR A 111 -3.29 -12.11 1.59
C THR A 111 -3.86 -13.46 1.98
N LYS A 112 -3.30 -14.55 1.42
CA LYS A 112 -3.73 -15.92 1.74
C LYS A 112 -3.55 -16.25 3.22
N LEU A 113 -2.42 -15.90 3.80
CA LEU A 113 -2.15 -16.16 5.23
C LEU A 113 -3.16 -15.43 6.10
N VAL A 114 -3.35 -14.12 5.88
CA VAL A 114 -4.32 -13.30 6.62
C VAL A 114 -5.74 -13.86 6.48
N LYS A 115 -6.20 -14.14 5.26
CA LYS A 115 -7.58 -14.58 5.01
C LYS A 115 -7.86 -16.05 5.40
N SER A 116 -6.83 -16.85 5.60
CA SER A 116 -6.96 -18.23 6.07
C SER A 116 -6.93 -18.35 7.59
N ASP A 117 -6.49 -17.35 8.31
CA ASP A 117 -6.46 -17.33 9.76
C ASP A 117 -7.80 -16.86 10.34
N ALA A 118 -8.28 -17.56 11.37
CA ALA A 118 -9.60 -17.28 11.95
C ALA A 118 -9.70 -15.95 12.68
N GLU A 119 -8.60 -15.43 13.22
CA GLU A 119 -8.53 -14.17 13.94
C GLU A 119 -8.23 -12.98 13.02
N LEU A 120 -7.61 -13.23 11.84
CA LEU A 120 -7.14 -12.20 10.92
C LEU A 120 -8.06 -11.98 9.71
N ARG A 121 -8.85 -12.98 9.33
CA ARG A 121 -9.62 -12.97 8.05
C ARG A 121 -10.58 -11.80 7.90
N ASP A 122 -11.03 -11.21 9.01
CA ASP A 122 -11.95 -10.06 9.00
C ASP A 122 -11.21 -8.73 8.83
N ILE A 123 -9.87 -8.71 8.96
CA ILE A 123 -9.06 -7.53 8.67
C ILE A 123 -9.03 -7.30 7.16
N PRO A 124 -9.44 -6.11 6.67
CA PRO A 124 -9.43 -5.79 5.25
C PRO A 124 -8.02 -5.85 4.65
N VAL A 125 -7.91 -6.48 3.47
CA VAL A 125 -6.66 -6.54 2.68
C VAL A 125 -6.89 -5.90 1.33
N ILE A 126 -6.12 -4.85 1.03
CA ILE A 126 -6.11 -4.14 -0.25
C ILE A 126 -4.84 -4.50 -0.99
N ILE A 127 -4.97 -5.09 -2.17
CA ILE A 127 -3.85 -5.26 -3.10
C ILE A 127 -3.71 -3.97 -3.92
N PHE A 128 -2.55 -3.33 -3.85
CA PHE A 128 -2.22 -2.11 -4.58
C PHE A 128 -0.94 -2.32 -5.39
N SER A 129 -1.07 -2.64 -6.69
CA SER A 129 0.06 -3.09 -7.50
C SER A 129 0.04 -2.54 -8.92
N SER A 130 1.21 -2.44 -9.55
CA SER A 130 1.36 -2.12 -10.97
C SER A 130 0.97 -3.29 -11.87
N LEU A 131 0.99 -4.51 -11.34
CA LEU A 131 0.68 -5.75 -12.07
C LEU A 131 -0.75 -6.21 -11.83
N VAL A 132 -1.72 -5.43 -12.26
CA VAL A 132 -3.13 -5.87 -12.21
C VAL A 132 -3.59 -6.27 -13.60
N ASN A 133 -3.26 -7.48 -14.03
CA ASN A 133 -3.93 -8.13 -15.14
C ASN A 133 -5.14 -8.95 -14.67
N GLU A 134 -5.94 -9.45 -15.61
CA GLU A 134 -7.17 -10.17 -15.29
C GLU A 134 -6.92 -11.47 -14.49
N GLU A 135 -5.82 -12.15 -14.74
CA GLU A 135 -5.41 -13.38 -14.03
C GLU A 135 -5.03 -13.07 -12.58
N MET A 136 -4.23 -12.03 -12.35
CA MET A 136 -3.84 -11.56 -11.02
C MET A 136 -5.04 -11.08 -10.21
N ARG A 137 -5.99 -10.39 -10.88
CA ARG A 137 -7.24 -9.94 -10.24
C ARG A 137 -8.08 -11.13 -9.78
N LYS A 138 -8.30 -12.11 -10.64
CA LYS A 138 -9.02 -13.35 -10.28
C LYS A 138 -8.35 -14.09 -9.13
N LYS A 139 -7.02 -14.15 -9.14
CA LYS A 139 -6.24 -14.76 -8.06
C LYS A 139 -6.45 -14.03 -6.74
N GLY A 140 -6.34 -12.71 -6.71
CA GLY A 140 -6.57 -11.91 -5.51
C GLY A 140 -8.00 -12.06 -4.96
N GLU A 141 -9.02 -12.09 -5.83
CA GLU A 141 -10.42 -12.37 -5.46
C GLU A 141 -10.58 -13.75 -4.82
N GLN A 142 -9.98 -14.79 -5.42
CA GLN A 142 -10.00 -16.15 -4.89
C GLN A 142 -9.31 -16.28 -3.52
N LEU A 143 -8.33 -15.44 -3.25
CA LEU A 143 -7.61 -15.38 -1.99
C LEU A 143 -8.35 -14.56 -0.92
N GLY A 144 -9.42 -13.87 -1.31
CA GLY A 144 -10.24 -13.08 -0.40
C GLY A 144 -9.78 -11.65 -0.20
N ALA A 145 -8.98 -11.07 -1.11
CA ALA A 145 -8.68 -9.65 -1.07
C ALA A 145 -9.95 -8.80 -1.14
N ASP A 146 -10.09 -7.81 -0.26
CA ASP A 146 -11.29 -6.99 -0.15
C ASP A 146 -11.34 -5.90 -1.22
N ALA A 147 -10.18 -5.46 -1.70
CA ALA A 147 -10.05 -4.58 -2.84
C ALA A 147 -8.74 -4.84 -3.61
N GLN A 148 -8.75 -4.52 -4.89
CA GLN A 148 -7.58 -4.59 -5.76
C GLN A 148 -7.53 -3.35 -6.63
N LEU A 149 -6.46 -2.60 -6.50
CA LEU A 149 -6.27 -1.31 -7.16
C LEU A 149 -4.96 -1.30 -7.93
N THR A 150 -4.97 -0.57 -9.04
CA THR A 150 -3.78 -0.40 -9.88
C THR A 150 -3.03 0.86 -9.46
N LYS A 151 -1.71 0.75 -9.28
CA LYS A 151 -0.86 1.93 -9.16
C LYS A 151 -0.93 2.72 -10.48
N PRO A 152 -1.06 4.03 -10.45
CA PRO A 152 -0.88 5.00 -9.36
C PRO A 152 -2.17 5.60 -8.78
N GLU A 153 -3.29 4.88 -8.77
CA GLU A 153 -4.61 5.40 -8.37
C GLU A 153 -4.74 5.62 -6.85
N ILE A 154 -3.89 6.49 -6.28
CA ILE A 154 -3.86 6.75 -4.82
C ILE A 154 -5.18 7.31 -4.29
N GLY A 155 -5.87 8.14 -5.05
CA GLY A 155 -7.19 8.66 -4.64
C GLY A 155 -8.19 7.53 -4.39
N LYS A 156 -8.19 6.52 -5.26
CA LYS A 156 -9.03 5.32 -5.10
C LYS A 156 -8.61 4.45 -3.90
N LEU A 157 -7.30 4.46 -3.57
CA LEU A 157 -6.80 3.75 -2.40
C LEU A 157 -7.41 4.32 -1.12
N VAL A 158 -7.41 5.65 -0.95
CA VAL A 158 -8.03 6.31 0.20
C VAL A 158 -9.53 6.01 0.27
N GLU A 159 -10.26 6.13 -0.86
CA GLU A 159 -11.69 5.79 -0.90
C GLU A 159 -11.97 4.32 -0.52
N ALA A 160 -11.10 3.39 -0.94
CA ALA A 160 -11.25 1.98 -0.60
C ALA A 160 -11.03 1.73 0.90
N ILE A 161 -10.01 2.38 1.49
CA ILE A 161 -9.74 2.32 2.93
C ILE A 161 -10.94 2.84 3.72
N ASP A 162 -11.44 4.04 3.38
CA ASP A 162 -12.61 4.64 4.03
C ASP A 162 -13.81 3.68 4.03
N LYS A 163 -14.11 3.08 2.86
CA LYS A 163 -15.25 2.15 2.70
C LYS A 163 -15.09 0.85 3.48
N LEU A 164 -13.85 0.40 3.68
CA LEU A 164 -13.56 -0.89 4.34
C LEU A 164 -13.50 -0.72 5.86
N ILE A 165 -12.91 0.37 6.36
CA ILE A 165 -12.82 0.66 7.79
C ILE A 165 -14.17 1.09 8.36
N ASP A 166 -14.97 1.91 7.62
CA ASP A 166 -16.31 2.33 8.07
C ASP A 166 -17.34 1.18 8.15
N LYS A 167 -17.03 0.03 7.58
CA LYS A 167 -17.90 -1.17 7.58
C LYS A 167 -17.56 -2.18 8.68
N ALA A 168 -16.41 -2.05 9.33
CA ALA A 168 -15.95 -2.89 10.40
C ALA A 168 -16.41 -2.35 11.76
#